data_847ea91ce0030aff3d9fa5ffc119c703
#
_entry.id   847ea91ce0030aff3d9fa5ffc119c703
#
_cell.length_a   1.000
_cell.length_b   1.000
_cell.length_c   1.000
_cell.angle_alpha   90.00
_cell.angle_beta   90.00
_cell.angle_gamma   90.00
#
_symmetry.space_group_name_H-M   'P 1'
#
loop_
_entity.id
_entity.type
_entity.pdbx_description
1 polymer ?
#
loop_
_entity_poly.entity_id
_entity_poly.type
_entity_poly.pdbx_seq_one_letter_code
_entity_poly.pdbx_strand_id
1 'polypeptide(L)'
;MRKRKVSKARRPDFIAMACTTASVSFREVLTPDELINVLLSGKVSKKRRPHVRTLFDEAPPALLQGLAEDVARWTKPGQLERNLRRLASGLGATHGVERWLKSG
;
A
#
# COMPACT_ATOMS: atom_id res chain seq x y z
N MET A 1 -30.57 -11.75 5.99
CA MET A 1 -30.08 -11.90 5.85
C MET A 1 -29.47 -12.04 5.52
N ARG A 2 -29.22 -11.72 5.36
CA ARG A 2 -28.59 -11.75 5.04
C ARG A 2 -27.72 -11.82 4.83
N LYS A 3 -27.40 -11.61 4.75
CA LYS A 3 -26.48 -11.63 4.51
C LYS A 3 -25.58 -11.78 4.89
N ARG A 4 -25.53 -11.57 5.38
CA ARG A 4 -24.64 -11.58 5.81
C ARG A 4 -23.87 -12.31 6.07
N LYS A 5 -23.76 -12.73 6.44
CA LYS A 5 -22.92 -13.54 6.61
C LYS A 5 -21.74 -13.75 5.81
N VAL A 6 -21.84 -13.63 5.17
CA VAL A 6 -20.91 -13.33 4.13
C VAL A 6 -19.65 -12.66 4.61
N SER A 7 -19.80 -11.71 5.49
CA SER A 7 -18.68 -10.93 5.98
C SER A 7 -17.60 -11.77 6.64
N LYS A 8 -17.94 -12.94 7.13
CA LYS A 8 -16.96 -13.80 7.77
C LYS A 8 -15.88 -14.29 6.81
N ALA A 9 -16.25 -14.53 5.57
CA ALA A 9 -15.35 -15.05 4.58
C ALA A 9 -14.51 -13.96 3.92
N ARG A 10 -14.82 -12.73 4.19
CA ARG A 10 -14.14 -11.63 3.55
C ARG A 10 -12.80 -11.34 4.15
N ARG A 11 -11.88 -11.02 3.28
CA ARG A 11 -10.61 -10.46 3.68
C ARG A 11 -10.82 -9.01 4.08
N PRO A 12 -9.98 -8.48 4.99
CA PRO A 12 -9.98 -7.03 5.24
C PRO A 12 -9.69 -6.27 3.94
N ASP A 13 -10.19 -5.05 3.87
CA ASP A 13 -9.89 -4.20 2.73
C ASP A 13 -8.55 -3.52 2.98
N PHE A 14 -7.48 -4.20 2.58
CA PHE A 14 -6.12 -3.73 2.83
C PHE A 14 -5.83 -2.41 2.11
N ILE A 15 -6.45 -2.20 0.94
CA ILE A 15 -6.25 -0.95 0.21
C ILE A 15 -6.83 0.21 1.00
N ALA A 16 -8.05 0.06 1.50
CA ALA A 16 -8.67 1.11 2.31
C ALA A 16 -7.90 1.37 3.60
N MET A 17 -7.45 0.29 4.25
CA MET A 17 -6.67 0.42 5.48
C MET A 17 -5.34 1.14 5.22
N ALA A 18 -4.70 0.82 4.10
CA ALA A 18 -3.45 1.47 3.73
C ALA A 18 -3.66 2.96 3.47
N CYS A 19 -4.75 3.32 2.81
CA CYS A 19 -5.07 4.73 2.56
C CYS A 19 -5.28 5.47 3.87
N THR A 20 -5.98 4.86 4.82
CA THR A 20 -6.21 5.46 6.14
C THR A 20 -4.89 5.65 6.87
N THR A 21 -4.02 4.64 6.88
CA THR A 21 -2.73 4.72 7.53
C THR A 21 -1.87 5.82 6.90
N ALA A 22 -1.85 5.88 5.58
CA ALA A 22 -1.07 6.87 4.85
C ALA A 22 -1.54 8.29 5.13
N SER A 23 -2.82 8.45 5.43
CA SER A 23 -3.44 9.77 5.55
C SER A 23 -3.59 10.27 6.98
N VAL A 24 -3.15 9.48 7.96
CA VAL A 24 -3.45 9.74 9.38
C VAL A 24 -3.01 11.12 9.85
N SER A 25 -1.94 11.66 9.31
CA SER A 25 -1.40 12.96 9.72
C SER A 25 -1.67 14.09 8.72
N PHE A 26 -2.55 13.85 7.77
CA PHE A 26 -2.76 14.81 6.68
C PHE A 26 -4.23 15.18 6.55
N ARG A 27 -4.47 16.40 6.07
CA ARG A 27 -5.82 16.85 5.81
C ARG A 27 -6.45 16.11 4.64
N GLU A 28 -5.67 15.95 3.59
CA GLU A 28 -6.16 15.28 2.39
C GLU A 28 -5.93 13.79 2.50
N VAL A 29 -6.88 13.03 2.02
CA VAL A 29 -6.83 11.58 2.09
C VAL A 29 -6.27 11.03 0.79
N LEU A 30 -5.34 10.09 0.91
CA LEU A 30 -4.87 9.34 -0.25
C LEU A 30 -5.98 8.39 -0.66
N THR A 31 -6.46 8.53 -1.90
CA THR A 31 -7.56 7.68 -2.36
C THR A 31 -7.06 6.31 -2.80
N PRO A 32 -7.95 5.29 -2.81
CA PRO A 32 -7.55 3.97 -3.30
C PRO A 32 -6.99 4.01 -4.73
N ASP A 33 -7.60 4.78 -5.62
CA ASP A 33 -7.13 4.88 -6.99
C ASP A 33 -5.71 5.46 -7.05
N GLU A 34 -5.45 6.48 -6.25
CA GLU A 34 -4.12 7.08 -6.20
C GLU A 34 -3.09 6.06 -5.70
N LEU A 35 -3.43 5.34 -4.64
CA LEU A 35 -2.52 4.35 -4.08
C LEU A 35 -2.24 3.23 -5.08
N ILE A 36 -3.27 2.71 -5.71
CA ILE A 36 -3.10 1.65 -6.70
C ILE A 36 -2.20 2.12 -7.84
N ASN A 37 -2.45 3.33 -8.34
CA ASN A 37 -1.63 3.88 -9.43
C ASN A 37 -0.16 4.02 -9.02
N VAL A 38 0.09 4.47 -7.79
CA VAL A 38 1.45 4.59 -7.28
C VAL A 38 2.15 3.24 -7.29
N LEU A 39 1.46 2.21 -6.79
CA LEU A 39 2.06 0.88 -6.70
C LEU A 39 2.25 0.25 -8.07
N LEU A 40 1.34 0.48 -8.99
CA LEU A 40 1.43 -0.09 -10.33
C LEU A 40 2.47 0.60 -11.20
N SER A 41 2.68 1.90 -11.00
CA SER A 41 3.61 2.66 -11.84
C SER A 41 5.00 2.82 -11.23
N GLY A 42 5.10 2.73 -9.91
CA GLY A 42 6.35 3.03 -9.22
C GLY A 42 6.65 4.52 -9.17
N LYS A 43 5.64 5.34 -9.41
CA LYS A 43 5.79 6.79 -9.40
C LYS A 43 4.73 7.40 -8.50
N VAL A 44 5.11 8.51 -7.84
CA VAL A 44 4.19 9.20 -6.94
C VAL A 44 4.33 10.71 -7.16
N SER A 45 3.20 11.40 -7.17
CA SER A 45 3.20 12.85 -7.31
C SER A 45 3.83 13.51 -6.09
N LYS A 46 4.39 14.70 -6.29
CA LYS A 46 4.99 15.45 -5.21
C LYS A 46 4.01 15.64 -4.04
N LYS A 47 2.76 15.87 -4.37
CA LYS A 47 1.72 16.10 -3.39
C LYS A 47 1.47 14.88 -2.49
N ARG A 48 1.64 13.69 -3.03
CA ARG A 48 1.35 12.44 -2.30
C ARG A 48 2.58 11.74 -1.74
N ARG A 49 3.77 12.28 -1.97
CA ARG A 49 5.00 11.67 -1.45
C ARG A 49 4.96 11.48 0.06
N PRO A 50 4.55 12.49 0.86
CA PRO A 50 4.50 12.29 2.31
C PRO A 50 3.54 11.18 2.72
N HIS A 51 2.40 11.06 2.03
CA HIS A 51 1.42 10.01 2.33
C HIS A 51 2.01 8.62 2.12
N VAL A 52 2.66 8.41 0.98
CA VAL A 52 3.22 7.09 0.65
C VAL A 52 4.38 6.76 1.58
N ARG A 53 5.20 7.74 1.91
CA ARG A 53 6.28 7.53 2.87
C ARG A 53 5.75 7.11 4.23
N THR A 54 4.69 7.79 4.70
CA THR A 54 4.06 7.44 5.98
C THR A 54 3.55 6.01 5.95
N LEU A 55 2.92 5.61 4.85
CA LEU A 55 2.45 4.23 4.71
C LEU A 55 3.59 3.24 4.90
N PHE A 56 4.71 3.46 4.21
CA PHE A 56 5.83 2.53 4.29
C PHE A 56 6.46 2.49 5.68
N ASP A 57 6.47 3.62 6.38
CA ASP A 57 7.09 3.71 7.69
C ASP A 57 6.18 3.20 8.82
N GLU A 58 4.88 3.45 8.71
CA GLU A 58 3.95 3.22 9.82
C GLU A 58 3.12 1.96 9.73
N ALA A 59 2.88 1.46 8.53
CA ALA A 59 1.97 0.32 8.38
C ALA A 59 2.58 -0.96 8.96
N PRO A 60 1.78 -1.76 9.68
CA PRO A 60 2.28 -3.04 10.20
C PRO A 60 2.54 -4.02 9.05
N PRO A 61 3.46 -4.98 9.26
CA PRO A 61 3.79 -5.94 8.19
C PRO A 61 2.59 -6.68 7.62
N ALA A 62 1.62 -7.05 8.46
CA ALA A 62 0.44 -7.75 7.98
C ALA A 62 -0.36 -6.92 6.98
N LEU A 63 -0.46 -5.61 7.23
CA LEU A 63 -1.15 -4.71 6.32
C LEU A 63 -0.41 -4.60 4.99
N LEU A 64 0.89 -4.44 5.05
CA LEU A 64 1.71 -4.32 3.84
C LEU A 64 1.66 -5.60 3.02
N GLN A 65 1.70 -6.75 3.67
CA GLN A 65 1.62 -8.03 3.00
C GLN A 65 0.27 -8.21 2.31
N GLY A 66 -0.82 -7.91 3.00
CA GLY A 66 -2.16 -8.00 2.42
C GLY A 66 -2.34 -7.06 1.24
N LEU A 67 -1.82 -5.85 1.37
CA LEU A 67 -1.87 -4.87 0.29
C LEU A 67 -1.10 -5.38 -0.93
N ALA A 68 0.08 -5.93 -0.73
CA ALA A 68 0.88 -6.46 -1.82
C ALA A 68 0.17 -7.62 -2.52
N GLU A 69 -0.47 -8.50 -1.76
CA GLU A 69 -1.23 -9.60 -2.34
C GLU A 69 -2.39 -9.10 -3.20
N ASP A 70 -3.09 -8.09 -2.70
CA ASP A 70 -4.23 -7.56 -3.45
C ASP A 70 -3.80 -6.86 -4.73
N VAL A 71 -2.69 -6.13 -4.68
CA VAL A 71 -2.20 -5.39 -5.85
C VAL A 71 -1.50 -6.32 -6.85
N ALA A 72 -0.97 -7.43 -6.38
CA ALA A 72 -0.24 -8.37 -7.24
C ALA A 72 -1.05 -8.85 -8.43
N ARG A 73 -2.37 -8.89 -8.30
CA ARG A 73 -3.26 -9.33 -9.38
C ARG A 73 -3.18 -8.41 -10.60
N TRP A 74 -2.71 -7.20 -10.42
CA TRP A 74 -2.63 -6.21 -11.50
C TRP A 74 -1.21 -5.98 -11.98
N THR A 75 -0.24 -6.74 -11.47
CA THR A 75 1.16 -6.57 -11.83
C THR A 75 1.75 -7.86 -12.36
N LYS A 76 2.84 -7.74 -13.12
CA LYS A 76 3.58 -8.90 -13.56
C LYS A 76 4.52 -9.35 -12.45
N PRO A 77 4.94 -10.63 -12.44
CA PRO A 77 5.89 -11.12 -11.45
C PRO A 77 7.12 -10.22 -11.37
N GLY A 78 7.47 -9.82 -10.16
CA GLY A 78 8.62 -8.95 -9.93
C GLY A 78 8.40 -7.48 -10.18
N GLN A 79 7.31 -7.12 -10.86
CA GLN A 79 7.04 -5.72 -11.17
C GLN A 79 6.76 -4.90 -9.91
N LEU A 80 5.93 -5.45 -9.02
CA LEU A 80 5.59 -4.76 -7.79
C LEU A 80 6.84 -4.52 -6.94
N GLU A 81 7.68 -5.53 -6.80
CA GLU A 81 8.91 -5.39 -6.03
C GLU A 81 9.79 -4.29 -6.60
N ARG A 82 9.96 -4.24 -7.93
CA ARG A 82 10.76 -3.20 -8.57
C ARG A 82 10.16 -1.82 -8.30
N ASN A 83 8.84 -1.72 -8.39
CA ASN A 83 8.16 -0.45 -8.14
C ASN A 83 8.35 0.00 -6.69
N LEU A 84 8.25 -0.94 -5.76
CA LEU A 84 8.45 -0.64 -4.34
C LEU A 84 9.86 -0.13 -4.07
N ARG A 85 10.87 -0.77 -4.69
CA ARG A 85 12.25 -0.32 -4.50
C ARG A 85 12.47 1.06 -5.09
N ARG A 86 11.86 1.33 -6.23
CA ARG A 86 11.96 2.66 -6.86
C ARG A 86 11.32 3.72 -5.97
N LEU A 87 10.13 3.45 -5.45
CA LEU A 87 9.43 4.37 -4.56
C LEU A 87 10.25 4.60 -3.29
N ALA A 88 10.77 3.54 -2.70
CA ALA A 88 11.54 3.64 -1.47
C ALA A 88 12.76 4.53 -1.66
N SER A 89 13.46 4.35 -2.76
CA SER A 89 14.65 5.14 -3.06
C SER A 89 14.29 6.63 -3.19
N GLY A 90 13.21 6.92 -3.91
CA GLY A 90 12.80 8.30 -4.13
C GLY A 90 12.24 8.98 -2.87
N LEU A 91 11.71 8.20 -1.94
CA LEU A 91 11.07 8.75 -0.73
C LEU A 91 11.98 8.68 0.49
N GLY A 92 13.14 8.03 0.39
CA GLY A 92 13.99 7.83 1.54
C GLY A 92 13.40 6.84 2.55
N ALA A 93 12.58 5.92 2.08
CA ALA A 93 11.87 4.96 2.93
C ALA A 93 12.32 3.53 2.70
N THR A 94 13.59 3.34 2.38
CA THR A 94 14.13 2.02 2.06
C THR A 94 13.90 1.01 3.17
N HIS A 95 14.06 1.45 4.42
CA HIS A 95 13.88 0.57 5.57
C HIS A 95 12.45 0.01 5.64
N GLY A 96 11.47 0.85 5.40
CA GLY A 96 10.07 0.43 5.43
C GLY A 96 9.76 -0.61 4.35
N VAL A 97 10.31 -0.40 3.15
CA VAL A 97 10.10 -1.33 2.06
C VAL A 97 10.80 -2.66 2.31
N GLU A 98 12.00 -2.63 2.89
CA GLU A 98 12.68 -3.88 3.24
C GLU A 98 11.86 -4.69 4.23
N ARG A 99 11.27 -4.01 5.21
CA ARG A 99 10.40 -4.68 6.18
C ARG A 99 9.21 -5.34 5.47
N TRP A 100 8.62 -4.64 4.52
CA TRP A 100 7.52 -5.16 3.71
C TRP A 100 7.95 -6.42 2.95
N LEU A 101 9.06 -6.34 2.23
CA LEU A 101 9.54 -7.46 1.42
C LEU A 101 9.87 -8.68 2.26
N LYS A 102 10.38 -8.49 3.46
CA LYS A 102 10.71 -9.61 4.35
C LYS A 102 9.48 -10.29 4.92
N SER A 103 8.36 -9.57 5.00
CA SER A 103 7.12 -10.12 5.54
C SER A 103 6.49 -11.14 4.62
N GLY A 104 6.78 -11.02 3.36
CA GLY A 104 6.25 -11.95 2.38
C GLY A 104 7.14 -13.14 2.23
#